data_18de074d36bf8369b0fd520f8fd87a68
#
_entry.id   18de074d36bf8369b0fd520f8fd87a68
#
_cell.length_a   1.000
_cell.length_b   1.000
_cell.length_c   1.000
_cell.angle_alpha   90.00
_cell.angle_beta   90.00
_cell.angle_gamma   90.00
#
_symmetry.space_group_name_H-M   'P 1'
#
loop_
_entity.id
_entity.type
_entity.pdbx_description
1 polymer ?
#
loop_
_entity_poly.entity_id
_entity_poly.type
_entity_poly.pdbx_seq_one_letter_code
_entity_poly.pdbx_strand_id
1 'polypeptide(L)'
;ILMLSSLLILVINFVVLAIITATQAPNGSPWTTAEQAAESIEKSEQGYKMSDEMIEELNAQNVWAVYIDNATGECVWHSDNLPDTVPLEYTASDIANTTRGYIDGYPTFTGEGEDGLIILGYPRDSYWKHMWPSWDYQFIANLPKTILIVLALNVLIIFLIYMAANTK
;
A
#
# COMPACT_ATOMS: atom_id res chain seq x y z
N ILE A 1 -29.40 -3.41 -31.50
CA ILE A 1 -28.62 -2.17 -31.46
C ILE A 1 -28.50 -1.66 -30.01
N LEU A 2 -29.59 -1.44 -29.29
CA LEU A 2 -29.60 -0.95 -27.91
C LEU A 2 -28.83 -1.84 -26.91
N MET A 3 -28.96 -3.15 -27.01
CA MET A 3 -28.23 -4.09 -26.15
C MET A 3 -26.71 -4.05 -26.41
N LEU A 4 -26.33 -3.99 -27.69
CA LEU A 4 -24.92 -3.92 -28.07
C LEU A 4 -24.29 -2.60 -27.63
N SER A 5 -25.01 -1.48 -27.77
CA SER A 5 -24.53 -0.17 -27.30
C SER A 5 -24.39 -0.10 -25.78
N SER A 6 -25.33 -0.69 -25.03
CA SER A 6 -25.22 -0.77 -23.54
C SER A 6 -24.02 -1.58 -23.10
N LEU A 7 -23.77 -2.71 -23.76
CA LEU A 7 -22.59 -3.54 -23.44
C LEU A 7 -21.29 -2.82 -23.78
N LEU A 8 -21.26 -2.11 -24.92
CA LEU A 8 -20.09 -1.33 -25.31
C LEU A 8 -19.79 -0.20 -24.31
N ILE A 9 -20.82 0.53 -23.84
CA ILE A 9 -20.67 1.58 -22.83
C ILE A 9 -20.10 0.98 -21.52
N LEU A 10 -20.59 -0.17 -21.09
CA LEU A 10 -20.11 -0.84 -19.87
C LEU A 10 -18.62 -1.23 -20.03
N VAL A 11 -18.21 -1.76 -21.17
CA VAL A 11 -16.81 -2.10 -21.45
C VAL A 11 -15.93 -0.85 -21.46
N ILE A 12 -16.38 0.23 -22.12
CA ILE A 12 -15.66 1.49 -22.14
C ILE A 12 -15.47 2.05 -20.74
N ASN A 13 -16.52 2.07 -19.93
CA ASN A 13 -16.44 2.54 -18.52
C ASN A 13 -15.44 1.71 -17.72
N PHE A 14 -15.42 0.40 -17.90
CA PHE A 14 -14.48 -0.48 -17.20
C PHE A 14 -13.03 -0.23 -17.64
N VAL A 15 -12.79 -0.04 -18.95
CA VAL A 15 -11.47 0.29 -19.49
C VAL A 15 -10.99 1.66 -18.99
N VAL A 16 -11.87 2.66 -19.01
CA VAL A 16 -11.55 4.00 -18.50
C VAL A 16 -11.20 3.94 -17.00
N LEU A 17 -11.97 3.22 -16.19
CA LEU A 17 -11.68 3.03 -14.77
C LEU A 17 -10.34 2.34 -14.57
N ALA A 18 -10.05 1.29 -15.32
CA ALA A 18 -8.77 0.57 -15.25
C ALA A 18 -7.58 1.48 -15.61
N ILE A 19 -7.71 2.31 -16.65
CA ILE A 19 -6.67 3.28 -17.05
C ILE A 19 -6.46 4.32 -15.93
N ILE A 20 -7.53 4.91 -15.39
CA ILE A 20 -7.45 5.89 -14.30
C ILE A 20 -6.74 5.26 -13.09
N THR A 21 -7.13 4.05 -12.70
CA THR A 21 -6.52 3.35 -11.56
C THR A 21 -5.03 3.07 -11.81
N ALA A 22 -4.67 2.61 -13.01
CA ALA A 22 -3.28 2.32 -13.37
C ALA A 22 -2.40 3.59 -13.42
N THR A 23 -2.95 4.72 -13.87
CA THR A 23 -2.20 5.99 -13.94
C THR A 23 -2.05 6.68 -12.58
N GLN A 24 -2.89 6.34 -11.62
CA GLN A 24 -2.81 6.86 -10.25
C GLN A 24 -2.03 5.93 -9.31
N ALA A 25 -1.60 4.76 -9.78
CA ALA A 25 -0.74 3.89 -9.00
C ALA A 25 0.58 4.60 -8.72
N PRO A 26 1.02 4.71 -7.47
CA PRO A 26 2.30 5.33 -7.15
C PRO A 26 3.45 4.57 -7.80
N ASN A 27 4.48 5.31 -8.22
CA ASN A 27 5.72 4.72 -8.71
C ASN A 27 6.43 4.01 -7.56
N GLY A 28 6.31 2.70 -7.52
CA GLY A 28 6.85 1.86 -6.45
C GLY A 28 5.89 1.69 -5.26
N SER A 29 6.13 0.66 -4.49
CA SER A 29 5.42 0.40 -3.23
C SER A 29 6.23 0.94 -2.07
N PRO A 30 5.65 1.69 -1.11
CA PRO A 30 6.36 2.08 0.10
C PRO A 30 6.97 0.91 0.88
N TRP A 31 6.38 -0.27 0.77
CA TRP A 31 6.94 -1.51 1.34
C TRP A 31 8.24 -1.91 0.66
N THR A 32 8.30 -1.88 -0.67
CA THR A 32 9.52 -2.17 -1.44
C THR A 32 10.61 -1.13 -1.14
N THR A 33 10.24 0.15 -1.03
CA THR A 33 11.18 1.21 -0.64
C THR A 33 11.72 0.96 0.76
N ALA A 34 10.89 0.51 1.71
CA ALA A 34 11.34 0.19 3.06
C ALA A 34 12.30 -1.01 3.08
N GLU A 35 12.06 -2.04 2.29
CA GLU A 35 12.99 -3.16 2.12
C GLU A 35 14.34 -2.70 1.55
N GLN A 36 14.33 -1.92 0.47
CA GLN A 36 15.53 -1.36 -0.15
C GLN A 36 16.30 -0.42 0.80
N ALA A 37 15.58 0.38 1.57
CA ALA A 37 16.17 1.25 2.58
C ALA A 37 16.84 0.43 3.70
N ALA A 38 16.23 -0.66 4.15
CA ALA A 38 16.82 -1.55 5.12
C ALA A 38 18.11 -2.22 4.59
N GLU A 39 18.10 -2.68 3.34
CA GLU A 39 19.27 -3.26 2.67
C GLU A 39 20.40 -2.26 2.45
N SER A 40 20.09 -0.96 2.37
CA SER A 40 21.08 0.11 2.18
C SER A 40 21.79 0.55 3.46
N ILE A 41 21.38 0.03 4.62
CA ILE A 41 22.02 0.31 5.91
C ILE A 41 23.20 -0.63 6.13
N GLU A 42 24.35 -0.02 6.33
CA GLU A 42 25.59 -0.71 6.65
C GLU A 42 26.04 -0.41 8.09
N LYS A 43 26.50 -1.45 8.78
CA LYS A 43 27.11 -1.33 10.09
C LYS A 43 28.63 -1.13 9.96
N SER A 44 29.14 -0.08 10.58
CA SER A 44 30.57 0.24 10.65
C SER A 44 31.05 0.34 12.10
N GLU A 45 32.35 0.51 12.32
CA GLU A 45 32.92 0.77 13.64
C GLU A 45 32.40 2.08 14.27
N GLN A 46 31.86 2.99 13.44
CA GLN A 46 31.32 4.31 13.86
C GLN A 46 29.81 4.29 14.06
N GLY A 47 29.16 3.15 13.87
CA GLY A 47 27.71 2.99 13.96
C GLY A 47 27.07 2.58 12.63
N TYR A 48 25.77 2.79 12.52
CA TYR A 48 25.02 2.49 11.31
C TYR A 48 24.97 3.71 10.36
N LYS A 49 25.05 3.44 9.07
CA LYS A 49 24.93 4.46 8.01
C LYS A 49 24.09 3.94 6.87
N MET A 50 23.13 4.74 6.39
CA MET A 50 22.41 4.51 5.15
C MET A 50 23.22 5.03 3.95
N SER A 51 23.05 4.42 2.78
CA SER A 51 23.68 4.90 1.55
C SER A 51 23.22 6.32 1.20
N ASP A 52 24.12 7.13 0.68
CA ASP A 52 23.83 8.53 0.34
C ASP A 52 22.73 8.62 -0.74
N GLU A 53 22.69 7.67 -1.68
CA GLU A 53 21.66 7.57 -2.72
C GLU A 53 20.25 7.34 -2.14
N MET A 54 20.12 6.45 -1.17
CA MET A 54 18.83 6.22 -0.50
C MET A 54 18.42 7.43 0.36
N ILE A 55 19.35 8.09 1.02
CA ILE A 55 19.08 9.32 1.78
C ILE A 55 18.53 10.41 0.84
N GLU A 56 19.11 10.58 -0.35
CA GLU A 56 18.62 11.55 -1.34
C GLU A 56 17.21 11.20 -1.83
N GLU A 57 16.93 9.93 -2.08
CA GLU A 57 15.61 9.45 -2.50
C GLU A 57 14.54 9.71 -1.43
N LEU A 58 14.81 9.38 -0.17
CA LEU A 58 13.88 9.60 0.94
C LEU A 58 13.64 11.10 1.16
N ASN A 59 14.70 11.91 1.11
CA ASN A 59 14.61 13.37 1.27
C ASN A 59 13.79 14.03 0.15
N ALA A 60 13.92 13.56 -1.09
CA ALA A 60 13.14 14.06 -2.22
C ALA A 60 11.62 13.88 -2.03
N GLN A 61 11.23 12.86 -1.26
CA GLN A 61 9.84 12.56 -0.93
C GLN A 61 9.42 13.07 0.46
N ASN A 62 10.29 13.75 1.19
CA ASN A 62 10.11 14.15 2.59
C ASN A 62 9.78 12.97 3.52
N VAL A 63 10.39 11.83 3.27
CA VAL A 63 10.25 10.61 4.08
C VAL A 63 11.32 10.63 5.17
N TRP A 64 10.91 10.48 6.42
CA TRP A 64 11.84 10.26 7.53
C TRP A 64 12.04 8.77 7.78
N ALA A 65 13.16 8.41 8.37
CA ALA A 65 13.51 7.04 8.64
C ALA A 65 14.14 6.87 10.03
N VAL A 66 13.84 5.74 10.68
CA VAL A 66 14.53 5.26 11.88
C VAL A 66 14.92 3.80 11.69
N TYR A 67 16.11 3.43 12.16
CA TYR A 67 16.57 2.05 12.18
C TYR A 67 16.70 1.58 13.62
N ILE A 68 16.00 0.50 13.94
CA ILE A 68 15.82 -0.01 15.28
C ILE A 68 16.56 -1.33 15.39
N ASP A 69 17.41 -1.47 16.41
CA ASP A 69 18.12 -2.70 16.72
C ASP A 69 17.15 -3.77 17.23
N ASN A 70 17.23 -4.98 16.65
CA ASN A 70 16.34 -6.09 16.96
C ASN A 70 16.51 -6.63 18.40
N ALA A 71 17.66 -6.45 19.00
CA ALA A 71 17.95 -6.98 20.33
C ALA A 71 17.48 -6.03 21.44
N THR A 72 17.59 -4.72 21.22
CA THR A 72 17.33 -3.70 22.26
C THR A 72 16.02 -2.94 22.05
N GLY A 73 15.54 -2.83 20.82
CA GLY A 73 14.42 -1.96 20.48
C GLY A 73 14.79 -0.47 20.44
N GLU A 74 16.08 -0.14 20.57
CA GLU A 74 16.57 1.24 20.51
C GLU A 74 16.82 1.68 19.09
N CYS A 75 16.57 2.95 18.80
CA CYS A 75 16.94 3.58 17.53
C CYS A 75 18.46 3.74 17.47
N VAL A 76 19.12 3.05 16.56
CA VAL A 76 20.57 3.08 16.37
C VAL A 76 21.00 3.98 15.20
N TRP A 77 20.06 4.39 14.36
CA TRP A 77 20.24 5.38 13.30
C TRP A 77 18.91 6.03 12.94
N HIS A 78 18.92 7.29 12.57
CA HIS A 78 17.76 8.01 12.05
C HIS A 78 18.17 9.08 11.02
N SER A 79 17.21 9.47 10.18
CA SER A 79 17.38 10.58 9.22
C SER A 79 17.36 11.94 9.91
N ASP A 80 17.99 12.94 9.28
CA ASP A 80 18.09 14.30 9.83
C ASP A 80 16.73 15.01 9.93
N ASN A 81 15.77 14.62 9.10
CA ASN A 81 14.42 15.18 9.06
C ASN A 81 13.43 14.49 10.00
N LEU A 82 13.92 13.69 10.96
CA LEU A 82 13.07 12.99 11.92
C LEU A 82 12.31 14.01 12.79
N PRO A 83 10.95 13.91 12.88
CA PRO A 83 10.18 14.76 13.77
C PRO A 83 10.44 14.44 15.26
N ASP A 84 10.52 15.48 16.10
CA ASP A 84 10.73 15.34 17.55
C ASP A 84 9.66 14.51 18.28
N THR A 85 8.52 14.31 17.64
CA THR A 85 7.40 13.50 18.18
C THR A 85 7.54 12.02 17.94
N VAL A 86 8.51 11.59 17.12
CA VAL A 86 8.78 10.18 16.83
C VAL A 86 9.64 9.58 17.93
N PRO A 87 9.20 8.48 18.56
CA PRO A 87 9.98 7.84 19.64
C PRO A 87 11.27 7.23 19.10
N LEU A 88 12.29 7.15 19.96
CA LEU A 88 13.58 6.51 19.69
C LEU A 88 13.75 5.15 20.39
N GLU A 89 12.77 4.73 21.16
CA GLU A 89 12.71 3.44 21.83
C GLU A 89 11.38 2.77 21.49
N TYR A 90 11.43 1.50 21.17
CA TYR A 90 10.26 0.74 20.72
C TYR A 90 10.14 -0.58 21.43
N THR A 91 8.96 -0.86 21.94
CA THR A 91 8.58 -2.20 22.40
C THR A 91 8.09 -3.05 21.22
N ALA A 92 8.03 -4.37 21.41
CA ALA A 92 7.44 -5.26 20.41
C ALA A 92 5.99 -4.88 20.05
N SER A 93 5.24 -4.32 21.00
CA SER A 93 3.88 -3.83 20.76
C SER A 93 3.86 -2.58 19.90
N ASP A 94 4.82 -1.67 20.11
CA ASP A 94 4.95 -0.45 19.30
C ASP A 94 5.28 -0.82 17.84
N ILE A 95 6.25 -1.73 17.65
CA ILE A 95 6.59 -2.23 16.30
C ILE A 95 5.38 -2.87 15.63
N ALA A 96 4.63 -3.72 16.31
CA ALA A 96 3.43 -4.34 15.75
C ALA A 96 2.36 -3.30 15.35
N ASN A 97 2.26 -2.18 16.05
CA ASN A 97 1.36 -1.09 15.72
C ASN A 97 1.88 -0.26 14.52
N THR A 98 3.18 -0.02 14.43
CA THR A 98 3.77 0.74 13.31
C THR A 98 3.57 0.06 11.96
N THR A 99 3.63 -1.26 11.91
CA THR A 99 3.38 -2.02 10.67
C THR A 99 1.95 -1.86 10.16
N ARG A 100 1.00 -1.61 11.04
CA ARG A 100 -0.44 -1.51 10.71
C ARG A 100 -0.94 -0.10 10.50
N GLY A 101 -0.24 0.90 11.01
CA GLY A 101 -0.83 2.22 11.13
C GLY A 101 0.12 3.38 10.89
N TYR A 102 0.12 4.25 11.86
CA TYR A 102 0.74 5.57 11.80
C TYR A 102 1.52 5.83 13.08
N ILE A 103 2.60 6.63 12.96
CA ILE A 103 3.24 7.27 14.11
C ILE A 103 2.94 8.77 14.00
N ASP A 104 2.30 9.34 14.97
CA ASP A 104 1.94 10.78 15.02
C ASP A 104 1.29 11.29 13.71
N GLY A 105 0.41 10.49 13.10
CA GLY A 105 -0.25 10.83 11.84
C GLY A 105 0.57 10.59 10.58
N TYR A 106 1.83 10.20 10.70
CA TYR A 106 2.66 9.78 9.56
C TYR A 106 2.38 8.32 9.21
N PRO A 107 1.97 7.99 7.99
CA PRO A 107 1.83 6.60 7.56
C PRO A 107 3.19 5.94 7.52
N THR A 108 3.34 4.79 8.21
CA THR A 108 4.62 4.11 8.40
C THR A 108 4.69 2.80 7.64
N PHE A 109 5.86 2.52 7.08
CA PHE A 109 6.17 1.28 6.38
C PHE A 109 7.48 0.73 6.91
N THR A 110 7.60 -0.59 7.00
CA THR A 110 8.74 -1.25 7.63
C THR A 110 9.44 -2.18 6.66
N GLY A 111 10.76 -2.26 6.79
CA GLY A 111 11.61 -3.20 6.08
C GLY A 111 12.54 -3.92 7.05
N GLU A 112 12.83 -5.19 6.79
CA GLU A 112 13.75 -5.99 7.59
C GLU A 112 15.19 -5.79 7.11
N GLY A 113 16.08 -5.42 8.03
CA GLY A 113 17.52 -5.36 7.81
C GLY A 113 18.24 -6.51 8.51
N GLU A 114 19.55 -6.62 8.32
CA GLU A 114 20.35 -7.72 8.86
C GLU A 114 20.31 -7.77 10.41
N ASP A 115 20.51 -6.64 11.08
CA ASP A 115 20.55 -6.53 12.54
C ASP A 115 19.33 -5.81 13.13
N GLY A 116 18.42 -5.29 12.31
CA GLY A 116 17.37 -4.41 12.79
C GLY A 116 16.20 -4.27 11.81
N LEU A 117 15.31 -3.35 12.18
CA LEU A 117 14.12 -3.00 11.42
C LEU A 117 14.17 -1.53 11.04
N ILE A 118 13.94 -1.20 9.78
CA ILE A 118 13.71 0.19 9.39
C ILE A 118 12.23 0.53 9.47
N ILE A 119 11.91 1.74 9.92
CA ILE A 119 10.59 2.35 9.79
C ILE A 119 10.74 3.61 8.94
N LEU A 120 10.02 3.66 7.83
CA LEU A 120 9.86 4.84 7.01
C LEU A 120 8.55 5.54 7.36
N GLY A 121 8.59 6.84 7.63
CA GLY A 121 7.41 7.66 7.83
C GLY A 121 7.22 8.63 6.66
N TYR A 122 6.15 8.44 5.94
CA TYR A 122 5.77 9.28 4.81
C TYR A 122 5.01 10.53 5.27
N PRO A 123 4.97 11.61 4.48
CA PRO A 123 4.22 12.80 4.84
C PRO A 123 2.78 12.49 5.25
N ARG A 124 2.26 13.24 6.22
CA ARG A 124 0.85 13.15 6.62
C ARG A 124 -0.02 13.33 5.38
N ASP A 125 -1.10 12.60 5.28
CA ASP A 125 -2.04 12.60 4.15
C ASP A 125 -1.50 12.04 2.81
N SER A 126 -0.28 11.49 2.78
CA SER A 126 0.29 10.85 1.58
C SER A 126 -0.30 9.47 1.29
N TYR A 127 -0.54 8.69 2.33
CA TYR A 127 -1.13 7.35 2.24
C TYR A 127 -2.25 7.18 3.26
N TRP A 128 -3.33 6.58 2.82
CA TRP A 128 -4.39 6.14 3.70
C TRP A 128 -4.23 4.65 3.98
N LYS A 129 -3.69 4.31 5.15
CA LYS A 129 -3.54 2.94 5.60
C LYS A 129 -4.83 2.48 6.27
N HIS A 130 -5.52 1.59 5.61
CA HIS A 130 -6.68 0.94 6.18
C HIS A 130 -6.24 -0.25 7.03
N MET A 131 -6.61 -0.24 8.30
CA MET A 131 -6.60 -1.45 9.12
C MET A 131 -7.79 -2.31 8.73
N TRP A 132 -7.66 -3.06 7.63
CA TRP A 132 -8.71 -3.96 7.21
C TRP A 132 -8.66 -5.25 8.01
N PRO A 133 -9.83 -5.80 8.39
CA PRO A 133 -9.90 -7.17 8.85
C PRO A 133 -9.35 -8.10 7.77
N SER A 134 -8.72 -9.18 8.21
CA SER A 134 -8.26 -10.23 7.32
C SER A 134 -9.44 -10.74 6.49
N TRP A 135 -9.30 -10.81 5.18
CA TRP A 135 -10.31 -11.36 4.32
C TRP A 135 -10.29 -12.89 4.43
N ASP A 136 -11.47 -13.48 4.57
CA ASP A 136 -11.60 -14.93 4.51
C ASP A 136 -11.09 -15.44 3.16
N TYR A 137 -10.23 -16.46 3.20
CA TYR A 137 -9.63 -17.03 1.99
C TYR A 137 -10.70 -17.56 1.03
N GLN A 138 -11.75 -18.21 1.54
CA GLN A 138 -12.84 -18.74 0.73
C GLN A 138 -13.63 -17.63 0.03
N PHE A 139 -13.81 -16.50 0.71
CA PHE A 139 -14.44 -15.33 0.11
C PHE A 139 -13.62 -14.84 -1.09
N ILE A 140 -12.32 -14.66 -0.93
CA ILE A 140 -11.43 -14.19 -2.01
C ILE A 140 -11.37 -15.23 -3.15
N ALA A 141 -11.24 -16.52 -2.84
CA ALA A 141 -11.20 -17.59 -3.82
C ALA A 141 -12.50 -17.71 -4.64
N ASN A 142 -13.65 -17.39 -4.03
CA ASN A 142 -14.95 -17.42 -4.70
C ASN A 142 -15.31 -16.10 -5.42
N LEU A 143 -14.55 -15.03 -5.20
CA LEU A 143 -14.84 -13.71 -5.78
C LEU A 143 -14.97 -13.73 -7.32
N PRO A 144 -14.07 -14.36 -8.08
CA PRO A 144 -14.22 -14.49 -9.54
C PRO A 144 -15.50 -15.19 -9.96
N LYS A 145 -15.88 -16.25 -9.26
CA LYS A 145 -17.11 -16.98 -9.52
C LYS A 145 -18.35 -16.13 -9.22
N THR A 146 -18.34 -15.41 -8.12
CA THR A 146 -19.41 -14.49 -7.73
C THR A 146 -19.58 -13.37 -8.76
N ILE A 147 -18.49 -12.79 -9.25
CA ILE A 147 -18.50 -11.77 -10.30
C ILE A 147 -19.12 -12.32 -11.58
N LEU A 148 -18.74 -13.53 -12.01
CA LEU A 148 -19.30 -14.16 -13.20
C LEU A 148 -20.82 -14.42 -13.07
N ILE A 149 -21.29 -14.85 -11.90
CA ILE A 149 -22.72 -15.04 -11.64
C ILE A 149 -23.47 -13.72 -11.73
N VAL A 150 -22.94 -12.65 -11.12
CA VAL A 150 -23.55 -11.32 -11.17
C VAL A 150 -23.60 -10.79 -12.63
N LEU A 151 -22.53 -10.97 -13.39
CA LEU A 151 -22.49 -10.58 -14.80
C LEU A 151 -23.53 -11.37 -15.62
N ALA A 152 -23.63 -12.68 -15.43
CA ALA A 152 -24.62 -13.52 -16.12
C ALA A 152 -26.05 -13.10 -15.80
N LEU A 153 -26.35 -12.78 -14.54
CA LEU A 153 -27.65 -12.28 -14.12
C LEU A 153 -27.98 -10.93 -14.78
N ASN A 154 -27.00 -10.00 -14.83
CA ASN A 154 -27.20 -8.73 -15.51
C ASN A 154 -27.49 -8.90 -17.01
N VAL A 155 -26.75 -9.75 -17.68
CA VAL A 155 -26.98 -10.07 -19.10
C VAL A 155 -28.38 -10.66 -19.31
N LEU A 156 -28.81 -11.58 -18.43
CA LEU A 156 -30.15 -12.17 -18.49
C LEU A 156 -31.24 -11.12 -18.31
N ILE A 157 -31.09 -10.21 -17.33
CA ILE A 157 -32.05 -9.13 -17.11
C ILE A 157 -32.15 -8.22 -18.33
N ILE A 158 -31.04 -7.80 -18.91
CA ILE A 158 -31.00 -6.99 -20.11
C ILE A 158 -31.69 -7.70 -21.28
N PHE A 159 -31.42 -9.00 -21.43
CA PHE A 159 -32.06 -9.81 -22.47
C PHE A 159 -33.59 -9.90 -22.32
N LEU A 160 -34.08 -10.11 -21.07
CA LEU A 160 -35.51 -10.15 -20.78
C LEU A 160 -36.19 -8.81 -21.04
N ILE A 161 -35.54 -7.69 -20.67
CA ILE A 161 -36.07 -6.34 -20.97
C ILE A 161 -36.14 -6.13 -22.49
N TYR A 162 -35.12 -6.54 -23.24
CA TYR A 162 -35.09 -6.43 -24.69
C TYR A 162 -36.22 -7.25 -25.33
N MET A 163 -36.41 -8.50 -24.88
CA MET A 163 -37.51 -9.34 -25.35
C MET A 163 -38.88 -8.72 -25.08
N ALA A 164 -39.10 -8.22 -23.86
CA ALA A 164 -40.37 -7.58 -23.51
C ALA A 164 -40.63 -6.29 -24.32
N ALA A 165 -39.59 -5.53 -24.65
CA ALA A 165 -39.74 -4.32 -25.47
C ALA A 165 -40.04 -4.61 -26.96
N ASN A 166 -39.64 -5.78 -27.48
CA ASN A 166 -39.84 -6.16 -28.88
C ASN A 166 -41.04 -7.07 -29.13
N THR A 167 -41.82 -7.39 -28.09
CA THR A 167 -43.03 -8.23 -28.20
C THR A 167 -44.30 -7.42 -28.46
N LYS A 168 -44.19 -6.13 -28.85
CA LYS A 168 -45.30 -5.26 -29.21
C LYS A 168 -45.39 -5.04 -30.70
#